data_6287684f4c02899c045604c3917f4c22
#
_entry.id   6287684f4c02899c045604c3917f4c22
#
_cell.length_a   1.000
_cell.length_b   1.000
_cell.length_c   1.000
_cell.angle_alpha   90.00
_cell.angle_beta   90.00
_cell.angle_gamma   90.00
#
_symmetry.space_group_name_H-M   'P 1'
#
loop_
_entity.id
_entity.type
_entity.pdbx_description
1 polymer ?
#
loop_
_entity_poly.entity_id
_entity_poly.type
_entity_poly.pdbx_seq_one_letter_code
_entity_poly.pdbx_strand_id
1 'polypeptide(L)' 'MGELKLLTAQQVAEKLGISKQTLFRYEKKGVFPKARRNLINRWRQYSEDDLRKLKEIVRGNLE' A
#
# COMPACT_ATOMS: atom_id res chain seq x y z
N MET A 1 -9.17 8.63 -19.86
CA MET A 1 -9.15 8.23 -19.62
C MET A 1 -8.66 7.53 -19.01
N GLY A 2 -8.37 7.20 -18.52
CA GLY A 2 -8.02 6.37 -17.97
C GLY A 2 -6.85 5.79 -17.67
N GLU A 3 -5.84 6.43 -17.45
CA GLU A 3 -4.71 5.81 -17.03
C GLU A 3 -4.78 5.52 -15.63
N LEU A 4 -4.71 4.28 -15.17
CA LEU A 4 -4.61 3.92 -13.77
C LEU A 4 -3.23 4.23 -13.32
N LYS A 5 -3.11 5.16 -12.39
CA LYS A 5 -1.85 5.40 -11.77
C LYS A 5 -1.63 4.38 -10.71
N LEU A 6 -0.65 3.53 -10.90
CA LEU A 6 -0.28 2.53 -9.91
C LEU A 6 0.92 3.03 -9.11
N LEU A 7 0.88 2.75 -7.82
CA LEU A 7 1.93 3.19 -6.91
C LEU A 7 2.76 1.99 -6.49
N THR A 8 4.05 2.22 -6.26
CA THR A 8 4.92 1.18 -5.73
C THR A 8 4.79 1.14 -4.22
N ALA A 9 5.30 0.07 -3.62
CA ALA A 9 5.28 -0.04 -2.17
C ALA A 9 6.01 1.11 -1.52
N GLN A 10 7.12 1.53 -2.11
CA GLN A 10 7.88 2.62 -1.55
C GLN A 10 7.09 3.93 -1.60
N GLN A 11 6.42 4.18 -2.72
CA GLN A 11 5.62 5.39 -2.84
C GLN A 11 4.48 5.40 -1.82
N VAL A 12 3.84 4.25 -1.64
CA VAL A 12 2.76 4.15 -0.67
C VAL A 12 3.28 4.39 0.74
N ALA A 13 4.41 3.77 1.08
CA ALA A 13 4.97 3.95 2.41
C ALA A 13 5.29 5.41 2.67
N GLU A 14 5.86 6.08 1.68
CA GLU A 14 6.17 7.50 1.83
C GLU A 14 4.92 8.33 2.05
N LYS A 15 3.89 8.04 1.30
CA LYS A 15 2.65 8.79 1.42
C LYS A 15 1.94 8.51 2.74
N LEU A 16 2.17 7.35 3.31
CA LEU A 16 1.60 7.00 4.61
C LEU A 16 2.46 7.47 5.76
N GLY A 17 3.68 7.89 5.47
CA GLY A 17 4.58 8.32 6.53
C GLY A 17 5.18 7.19 7.32
N ILE A 18 5.30 6.02 6.73
CA ILE A 18 5.88 4.86 7.40
C ILE A 18 6.98 4.29 6.53
N SER A 19 7.77 3.39 7.10
CA SER A 19 8.82 2.75 6.34
C SER A 19 8.25 1.62 5.50
N LYS A 20 8.99 1.23 4.48
CA LYS A 20 8.58 0.13 3.63
C LYS A 20 8.49 -1.17 4.43
N GLN A 21 9.40 -1.34 5.37
CA GLN A 21 9.37 -2.52 6.23
C GLN A 21 8.09 -2.56 7.06
N THR A 22 7.70 -1.41 7.58
CA THR A 22 6.47 -1.33 8.36
C THR A 22 5.27 -1.67 7.51
N LEU A 23 5.26 -1.19 6.27
CA LEU A 23 4.18 -1.51 5.35
C LEU A 23 4.06 -3.01 5.15
N PHE A 24 5.18 -3.68 4.92
CA PHE A 24 5.17 -5.13 4.70
C PHE A 24 4.77 -5.88 5.96
N ARG A 25 5.20 -5.38 7.11
CA ARG A 25 4.86 -6.01 8.38
C ARG A 25 3.37 -5.99 8.64
N TYR A 26 2.74 -4.85 8.37
CA TYR A 26 1.30 -4.73 8.59
C TYR A 26 0.51 -5.54 7.59
N GLU A 27 1.02 -5.66 6.37
CA GLU A 27 0.39 -6.52 5.40
C GLU A 27 0.44 -7.97 5.86
N LYS A 28 1.58 -8.38 6.42
CA LYS A 28 1.76 -9.73 6.88
C LYS A 28 0.87 -10.03 8.08
N LYS A 29 0.66 -9.04 8.94
CA LYS A 29 -0.19 -9.22 10.11
C LYS A 29 -1.67 -9.17 9.78
N GLY A 30 -2.01 -8.82 8.54
CA GLY A 30 -3.40 -8.72 8.17
C GLY A 30 -4.03 -7.38 8.50
N VAL A 31 -3.25 -6.41 8.96
CA VAL A 31 -3.76 -5.07 9.21
C VAL A 31 -4.08 -4.39 7.89
N PHE A 32 -3.20 -4.56 6.91
CA PHE A 32 -3.44 -4.03 5.58
C PHE A 32 -3.89 -5.15 4.65
N PRO A 33 -4.75 -4.84 3.68
CA PRO A 33 -5.14 -5.84 2.69
C PRO A 33 -3.93 -6.21 1.83
N LYS A 34 -3.97 -7.38 1.26
CA LYS A 34 -2.88 -7.84 0.43
C LYS A 34 -2.82 -7.00 -0.83
N ALA A 35 -1.61 -6.61 -1.19
CA ALA A 35 -1.39 -5.82 -2.39
C ALA A 35 -1.51 -6.69 -3.62
N ARG A 36 -1.90 -6.06 -4.72
CA ARG A 36 -1.87 -6.76 -5.99
C ARG A 36 -0.44 -6.91 -6.43
N ARG A 37 -0.19 -7.95 -7.21
CA ARG A 37 1.14 -8.20 -7.73
C ARG A 37 1.12 -8.06 -9.23
N ASN A 38 2.16 -7.42 -9.75
CA ASN A 38 2.33 -7.35 -11.19
C ASN A 38 2.61 -8.75 -11.71
N LEU A 39 1.97 -9.12 -12.81
CA LEU A 39 2.10 -10.46 -13.34
C LEU A 39 3.47 -10.71 -13.96
N ILE A 40 4.16 -9.66 -14.34
CA ILE A 40 5.44 -9.80 -15.01
C ILE A 40 6.59 -9.81 -14.01
N ASN A 41 6.66 -8.81 -13.14
CA ASN A 41 7.79 -8.73 -12.21
C ASN A 41 7.40 -9.03 -10.77
N ARG A 42 6.12 -9.26 -10.52
CA ARG A 42 5.62 -9.63 -9.19
C ARG A 42 5.85 -8.57 -8.13
N TRP A 43 6.04 -7.33 -8.55
CA TRP A 43 6.16 -6.25 -7.61
C TRP A 43 4.78 -5.87 -7.11
N ARG A 44 4.74 -5.37 -5.88
CA ARG A 44 3.49 -4.90 -5.30
C ARG A 44 3.02 -3.66 -6.02
N GLN A 45 1.74 -3.60 -6.30
CA GLN A 45 1.13 -2.46 -6.96
C GLN A 45 -0.07 -2.02 -6.14
N TYR A 46 -0.21 -0.71 -5.99
CA TYR A 46 -1.31 -0.14 -5.24
C TYR A 46 -1.99 0.91 -6.10
N SER A 47 -3.31 0.96 -6.04
CA SER A 47 -4.06 2.02 -6.70
C SER A 47 -4.26 3.16 -5.73
N GLU A 48 -4.79 4.26 -6.22
CA GLU A 48 -5.09 5.37 -5.35
C GLU A 48 -6.17 5.02 -4.34
N ASP A 49 -7.12 4.17 -4.75
CA ASP A 49 -8.13 3.69 -3.83
C ASP A 49 -7.50 2.88 -2.72
N ASP A 50 -6.54 2.04 -3.06
CA ASP A 50 -5.82 1.26 -2.06
C ASP A 50 -5.12 2.18 -1.09
N LEU A 51 -4.46 3.21 -1.60
CA LEU A 51 -3.76 4.15 -0.75
C LEU A 51 -4.72 4.82 0.21
N ARG A 52 -5.90 5.18 -0.26
CA ARG A 52 -6.88 5.81 0.59
C ARG A 52 -7.30 4.88 1.71
N LYS A 53 -7.53 3.61 1.40
CA LYS A 53 -7.89 2.63 2.42
C LYS A 53 -6.78 2.46 3.44
N LEU A 54 -5.54 2.42 2.99
CA LEU A 54 -4.42 2.28 3.90
C LEU A 54 -4.28 3.49 4.80
N LYS A 55 -4.52 4.68 4.25
CA LYS A 55 -4.47 5.89 5.06
C LYS A 55 -5.50 5.84 6.18
N GLU A 56 -6.68 5.36 5.89
CA GLU A 56 -7.71 5.26 6.90
C GLU A 56 -7.32 4.29 7.99
N ILE A 57 -6.72 3.17 7.60
CA ILE A 57 -6.29 2.18 8.58
C ILE A 57 -5.20 2.77 9.48
N VAL A 58 -4.26 3.49 8.88
CA VAL A 58 -3.17 4.09 9.64
C VAL A 58 -3.72 5.08 10.65
N ARG A 59 -4.67 5.91 10.21
CA ARG A 59 -5.24 6.90 11.11
C ARG A 59 -5.99 6.26 12.27
N GLY A 60 -6.60 5.13 12.03
CA GLY A 60 -7.42 4.50 13.04
C GLY A 60 -6.69 3.50 13.92
N ASN A 61 -5.61 2.92 13.43
CA ASN A 61 -4.98 1.82 14.14
C ASN A 61 -3.55 2.05 14.56
N LEU A 62 -2.89 2.98 13.92
CA LEU A 62 -1.49 3.18 14.25
C LEU A 62 -1.35 4.49 14.95
N GLU A 63 -1.56 4.48 16.20
CA GLU A 63 -1.49 5.61 16.90
C GLU A 63 -0.39 5.81 17.44
#